data_d737e113468060158422edb760db5721
#
_entry.id   d737e113468060158422edb760db5721
#
_cell.length_a   1.000
_cell.length_b   1.000
_cell.length_c   1.000
_cell.angle_alpha   90.00
_cell.angle_beta   90.00
_cell.angle_gamma   90.00
#
_symmetry.space_group_name_H-M   'P 1'
#
loop_
_entity.id
_entity.type
_entity.pdbx_description
1 polymer ?
#
loop_
_entity_poly.entity_id
_entity_poly.type
_entity_poly.pdbx_seq_one_letter_code
_entity_poly.pdbx_strand_id
1 'polypeptide(L)'
;KAPVMGRITLNRTMAQFSCKLSCTPGLWNARESRLNGKSREAVETNEKIERLLLAVHSAFNSLMERKKDFDAAAVRDMFQGNAGMQMTLLKLLDRHNEEMKTRVGVDRAPTTMSTYVYTRRTLAEFIKTEFKVSDLAFGQLNEQFIRDYQDFCLEKKRLAMETVRHYLSILKKICRIAYKEGHSEKYHFCHFKLPKQKETTPKALSRENLEKLRDLEIPEKRRSHVITRDLFLFACYTGTAYADAVSITR
;
A
#
# COMPACT_ATOMS: atom_id res chain seq x y z
N LYS A 1 -32.58 22.86 -16.49
CA LYS A 1 -31.28 22.50 -17.04
C LYS A 1 -31.23 21.00 -17.26
N ALA A 2 -30.66 20.54 -18.38
CA ALA A 2 -30.47 19.14 -18.71
C ALA A 2 -29.02 18.72 -18.46
N PRO A 3 -28.74 17.46 -18.00
CA PRO A 3 -27.39 16.96 -17.81
C PRO A 3 -26.69 16.70 -19.17
N VAL A 4 -25.42 17.02 -19.24
CA VAL A 4 -24.60 16.75 -20.41
C VAL A 4 -23.95 15.37 -20.22
N MET A 5 -24.13 14.49 -21.21
CA MET A 5 -23.55 13.15 -21.23
C MET A 5 -22.46 13.06 -22.30
N GLY A 6 -21.35 12.45 -21.97
CA GLY A 6 -20.28 12.14 -22.91
C GLY A 6 -20.38 10.72 -23.44
N ARG A 7 -19.92 10.51 -24.68
CA ARG A 7 -19.84 9.20 -25.34
C ARG A 7 -18.49 9.04 -26.01
N ILE A 8 -17.79 7.96 -25.69
CA ILE A 8 -16.56 7.54 -26.35
C ILE A 8 -16.88 6.35 -27.23
N THR A 9 -16.48 6.37 -28.48
CA THR A 9 -16.61 5.26 -29.42
C THR A 9 -15.24 4.86 -29.94
N LEU A 10 -14.88 3.59 -29.76
CA LEU A 10 -13.56 3.05 -30.16
C LEU A 10 -13.72 1.58 -30.56
N ASN A 11 -13.15 1.18 -31.71
CA ASN A 11 -13.12 -0.22 -32.16
C ASN A 11 -14.49 -0.93 -32.08
N ARG A 12 -15.55 -0.28 -32.56
CA ARG A 12 -16.95 -0.75 -32.47
C ARG A 12 -17.50 -0.94 -31.05
N THR A 13 -16.77 -0.51 -30.02
CA THR A 13 -17.25 -0.45 -28.64
C THR A 13 -17.69 0.97 -28.29
N MET A 14 -18.60 1.12 -27.33
CA MET A 14 -19.13 2.39 -26.90
C MET A 14 -19.21 2.45 -25.37
N ALA A 15 -18.77 3.57 -24.81
CA ALA A 15 -18.89 3.85 -23.39
C ALA A 15 -19.51 5.24 -23.16
N GLN A 16 -20.48 5.32 -22.26
CA GLN A 16 -21.10 6.59 -21.87
C GLN A 16 -20.64 6.99 -20.46
N PHE A 17 -20.62 8.30 -20.21
CA PHE A 17 -20.28 8.85 -18.91
C PHE A 17 -20.96 10.19 -18.68
N SER A 18 -21.17 10.53 -17.42
CA SER A 18 -21.67 11.86 -17.03
C SER A 18 -20.54 12.89 -17.04
N CYS A 19 -20.74 13.98 -17.76
CA CYS A 19 -19.80 15.12 -17.75
C CYS A 19 -19.88 15.93 -16.45
N LYS A 20 -20.85 15.64 -15.57
CA LYS A 20 -21.16 16.43 -14.37
C LYS A 20 -21.43 17.90 -14.68
N LEU A 21 -21.90 18.18 -15.88
CA LEU A 21 -22.32 19.48 -16.38
C LEU A 21 -23.80 19.47 -16.65
N SER A 22 -24.44 20.64 -16.54
CA SER A 22 -25.81 20.84 -16.95
C SER A 22 -25.92 22.12 -17.78
N CYS A 23 -26.75 22.10 -18.80
CA CYS A 23 -26.94 23.24 -19.69
C CYS A 23 -28.44 23.50 -19.96
N THR A 24 -28.73 24.70 -20.47
CA THR A 24 -30.07 25.05 -21.00
C THR A 24 -30.26 24.37 -22.35
N PRO A 25 -31.24 23.46 -22.52
CA PRO A 25 -31.41 22.68 -23.75
C PRO A 25 -31.47 23.49 -25.03
N GLY A 26 -32.11 24.66 -24.99
CA GLY A 26 -32.23 25.55 -26.15
C GLY A 26 -30.93 26.16 -26.67
N LEU A 27 -29.84 26.09 -25.89
CA LEU A 27 -28.51 26.55 -26.29
C LEU A 27 -27.65 25.42 -26.86
N TRP A 28 -28.08 24.16 -26.74
CA TRP A 28 -27.26 23.01 -27.13
C TRP A 28 -27.25 22.79 -28.64
N ASN A 29 -26.06 22.78 -29.20
CA ASN A 29 -25.82 22.40 -30.61
C ASN A 29 -25.35 20.95 -30.68
N ALA A 30 -26.23 20.06 -31.13
CA ALA A 30 -25.91 18.63 -31.20
C ALA A 30 -24.85 18.29 -32.28
N ARG A 31 -24.71 19.11 -33.32
CA ARG A 31 -23.69 18.90 -34.38
C ARG A 31 -22.29 19.18 -33.87
N GLU A 32 -22.12 20.25 -33.13
CA GLU A 32 -20.85 20.71 -32.60
C GLU A 32 -20.54 20.17 -31.21
N SER A 33 -21.53 19.51 -30.57
CA SER A 33 -21.46 19.06 -29.19
C SER A 33 -21.06 20.18 -28.21
N ARG A 34 -21.55 21.38 -28.44
CA ARG A 34 -21.26 22.62 -27.69
C ARG A 34 -22.52 23.47 -27.53
N LEU A 35 -22.45 24.48 -26.67
CA LEU A 35 -23.48 25.47 -26.53
C LEU A 35 -23.31 26.63 -27.52
N ASN A 36 -24.37 27.05 -28.15
CA ASN A 36 -24.38 28.22 -29.03
C ASN A 36 -24.38 29.54 -28.25
N GLY A 37 -23.82 30.57 -28.85
CA GLY A 37 -23.86 31.96 -28.35
C GLY A 37 -22.67 32.32 -27.48
N LYS A 38 -22.67 33.59 -27.04
CA LYS A 38 -21.59 34.18 -26.21
C LYS A 38 -22.07 34.46 -24.78
N SER A 39 -23.13 33.81 -24.34
CA SER A 39 -23.61 33.93 -22.96
C SER A 39 -22.54 33.36 -21.98
N ARG A 40 -22.52 33.90 -20.77
CA ARG A 40 -21.61 33.41 -19.73
C ARG A 40 -21.75 31.89 -19.52
N GLU A 41 -22.99 31.37 -19.53
CA GLU A 41 -23.26 29.93 -19.44
C GLU A 41 -22.61 29.14 -20.60
N ALA A 42 -22.73 29.67 -21.84
CA ALA A 42 -22.17 29.03 -23.02
C ALA A 42 -20.62 28.99 -22.95
N VAL A 43 -20.00 30.11 -22.62
CA VAL A 43 -18.52 30.19 -22.52
C VAL A 43 -17.97 29.25 -21.43
N GLU A 44 -18.47 29.35 -20.20
CA GLU A 44 -18.02 28.54 -19.06
C GLU A 44 -18.23 27.02 -19.30
N THR A 45 -19.39 26.67 -19.92
CA THR A 45 -19.69 25.26 -20.18
C THR A 45 -18.84 24.72 -21.33
N ASN A 46 -18.64 25.50 -22.39
CA ASN A 46 -17.78 25.10 -23.52
C ASN A 46 -16.31 24.94 -23.11
N GLU A 47 -15.77 25.83 -22.27
CA GLU A 47 -14.43 25.66 -21.69
C GLU A 47 -14.31 24.35 -20.89
N LYS A 48 -15.32 24.00 -20.09
CA LYS A 48 -15.32 22.75 -19.34
C LYS A 48 -15.40 21.54 -20.25
N ILE A 49 -16.20 21.59 -21.31
CA ILE A 49 -16.27 20.53 -22.35
C ILE A 49 -14.90 20.36 -23.01
N GLU A 50 -14.20 21.45 -23.33
CA GLU A 50 -12.89 21.39 -23.96
C GLU A 50 -11.84 20.74 -23.05
N ARG A 51 -11.83 21.10 -21.77
CA ARG A 51 -10.97 20.43 -20.76
C ARG A 51 -11.29 18.94 -20.63
N LEU A 52 -12.56 18.55 -20.70
CA LEU A 52 -12.96 17.13 -20.69
C LEU A 52 -12.46 16.39 -21.93
N LEU A 53 -12.56 16.99 -23.12
CA LEU A 53 -12.05 16.42 -24.37
C LEU A 53 -10.53 16.21 -24.31
N LEU A 54 -9.78 17.20 -23.83
CA LEU A 54 -8.33 17.08 -23.62
C LEU A 54 -7.97 15.95 -22.67
N ALA A 55 -8.72 15.79 -21.57
CA ALA A 55 -8.49 14.72 -20.60
C ALA A 55 -8.81 13.34 -21.18
N VAL A 56 -9.87 13.20 -22.01
CA VAL A 56 -10.19 11.95 -22.72
C VAL A 56 -9.08 11.59 -23.73
N HIS A 57 -8.58 12.59 -24.50
CA HIS A 57 -7.49 12.38 -25.43
C HIS A 57 -6.18 11.98 -24.71
N SER A 58 -5.89 12.60 -23.59
CA SER A 58 -4.72 12.23 -22.77
C SER A 58 -4.81 10.79 -22.26
N ALA A 59 -6.00 10.37 -21.78
CA ALA A 59 -6.25 9.00 -21.37
C ALA A 59 -6.09 8.00 -22.53
N PHE A 60 -6.62 8.34 -23.72
CA PHE A 60 -6.46 7.54 -24.93
C PHE A 60 -4.98 7.38 -25.32
N ASN A 61 -4.23 8.48 -25.38
CA ASN A 61 -2.82 8.46 -25.73
C ASN A 61 -1.99 7.63 -24.73
N SER A 62 -2.26 7.75 -23.43
CA SER A 62 -1.61 6.95 -22.41
C SER A 62 -1.88 5.45 -22.54
N LEU A 63 -3.07 5.06 -22.98
CA LEU A 63 -3.40 3.65 -23.27
C LEU A 63 -2.71 3.17 -24.56
N MET A 64 -2.62 4.00 -25.59
CA MET A 64 -1.90 3.70 -26.83
C MET A 64 -0.40 3.46 -26.60
N GLU A 65 0.25 4.27 -25.77
CA GLU A 65 1.66 4.11 -25.42
C GLU A 65 1.94 2.79 -24.68
N ARG A 66 0.97 2.28 -23.94
CA ARG A 66 1.09 1.00 -23.21
C ARG A 66 0.96 -0.23 -24.12
N LYS A 67 0.73 -0.08 -25.41
CA LYS A 67 0.62 -1.14 -26.44
C LYS A 67 -0.32 -2.30 -26.01
N LYS A 68 -1.42 -1.99 -25.34
CA LYS A 68 -2.46 -2.97 -25.00
C LYS A 68 -3.68 -2.73 -25.86
N ASP A 69 -4.29 -3.80 -26.34
CA ASP A 69 -5.64 -3.73 -26.91
C ASP A 69 -6.60 -3.21 -25.83
N PHE A 70 -7.32 -2.14 -26.14
CA PHE A 70 -8.26 -1.52 -25.22
C PHE A 70 -9.51 -1.05 -25.96
N ASP A 71 -10.60 -0.97 -25.23
CA ASP A 71 -11.92 -0.56 -25.70
C ASP A 71 -12.33 0.83 -25.20
N ALA A 72 -13.51 1.29 -25.60
CA ALA A 72 -14.06 2.57 -25.18
C ALA A 72 -14.29 2.64 -23.65
N ALA A 73 -14.56 1.50 -23.00
CA ALA A 73 -14.74 1.44 -21.55
C ALA A 73 -13.42 1.69 -20.82
N ALA A 74 -12.32 1.13 -21.31
CA ALA A 74 -11.00 1.36 -20.73
C ALA A 74 -10.58 2.83 -20.80
N VAL A 75 -10.88 3.53 -21.94
CA VAL A 75 -10.62 4.98 -22.07
C VAL A 75 -11.48 5.78 -21.09
N ARG A 76 -12.78 5.46 -20.99
CA ARG A 76 -13.67 6.10 -20.03
C ARG A 76 -13.16 5.93 -18.60
N ASP A 77 -12.79 4.71 -18.21
CA ASP A 77 -12.38 4.38 -16.85
C ASP A 77 -11.05 5.06 -16.50
N MET A 78 -10.14 5.16 -17.46
CA MET A 78 -8.90 5.90 -17.31
C MET A 78 -9.13 7.41 -17.22
N PHE A 79 -9.98 7.97 -18.10
CA PHE A 79 -10.33 9.39 -18.11
C PHE A 79 -11.09 9.81 -16.85
N GLN A 80 -12.11 9.05 -16.44
CA GLN A 80 -12.86 9.38 -15.23
C GLN A 80 -12.00 9.30 -13.98
N GLY A 81 -10.71 8.90 -14.17
CA GLY A 81 -9.90 8.49 -13.04
C GLY A 81 -10.79 7.59 -12.20
N ASN A 82 -11.47 6.57 -12.82
CA ASN A 82 -12.24 5.65 -12.03
C ASN A 82 -11.34 5.12 -10.98
N ALA A 83 -11.08 6.07 -10.19
CA ALA A 83 -10.54 6.07 -8.89
C ALA A 83 -11.31 5.09 -7.99
N GLY A 84 -12.45 4.64 -8.42
CA GLY A 84 -13.11 3.46 -7.90
C GLY A 84 -12.31 2.19 -8.19
N MET A 85 -11.47 2.20 -9.24
CA MET A 85 -10.58 1.09 -9.63
C MET A 85 -9.10 1.45 -9.66
N GLN A 86 -8.70 2.70 -9.46
CA GLN A 86 -7.30 3.03 -9.31
C GLN A 86 -6.81 2.41 -8.00
N MET A 87 -5.94 1.41 -8.13
CA MET A 87 -5.33 0.77 -6.97
C MET A 87 -4.54 1.83 -6.18
N THR A 88 -4.96 2.07 -4.95
CA THR A 88 -4.33 3.01 -4.03
C THR A 88 -3.41 2.28 -3.07
N LEU A 89 -2.58 3.02 -2.36
CA LEU A 89 -1.55 2.45 -1.49
C LEU A 89 -2.11 1.52 -0.42
N LEU A 90 -3.14 1.97 0.31
CA LEU A 90 -3.73 1.15 1.38
C LEU A 90 -4.57 -0.01 0.82
N LYS A 91 -5.29 0.20 -0.31
CA LYS A 91 -6.03 -0.89 -0.98
C LYS A 91 -5.10 -2.00 -1.44
N LEU A 92 -3.94 -1.67 -2.04
CA LEU A 92 -2.98 -2.69 -2.45
C LEU A 92 -2.38 -3.42 -1.25
N LEU A 93 -2.09 -2.69 -0.18
CA LEU A 93 -1.60 -3.28 1.06
C LEU A 93 -2.66 -4.18 1.71
N ASP A 94 -3.94 -3.77 1.70
CA ASP A 94 -5.05 -4.59 2.21
C ASP A 94 -5.21 -5.88 1.37
N ARG A 95 -5.19 -5.79 0.03
CA ARG A 95 -5.19 -6.98 -0.85
C ARG A 95 -4.04 -7.91 -0.52
N HIS A 96 -2.83 -7.37 -0.41
CA HIS A 96 -1.65 -8.16 -0.07
C HIS A 96 -1.75 -8.81 1.31
N ASN A 97 -2.32 -8.12 2.28
CA ASN A 97 -2.55 -8.65 3.64
C ASN A 97 -3.56 -9.80 3.62
N GLU A 98 -4.64 -9.71 2.82
CA GLU A 98 -5.59 -10.83 2.68
C GLU A 98 -4.93 -12.06 2.02
N GLU A 99 -4.12 -11.86 0.98
CA GLU A 99 -3.33 -12.94 0.37
C GLU A 99 -2.35 -13.57 1.37
N MET A 100 -1.74 -12.76 2.23
CA MET A 100 -0.82 -13.24 3.27
C MET A 100 -1.53 -14.04 4.36
N LYS A 101 -2.78 -13.70 4.71
CA LYS A 101 -3.57 -14.44 5.71
C LYS A 101 -3.78 -15.91 5.32
N THR A 102 -4.02 -16.18 4.05
CA THR A 102 -4.22 -17.56 3.56
C THR A 102 -2.96 -18.43 3.68
N ARG A 103 -1.81 -17.80 3.86
CA ARG A 103 -0.49 -18.46 3.96
C ARG A 103 0.00 -18.63 5.40
N VAL A 104 -0.71 -18.05 6.37
CA VAL A 104 -0.37 -18.19 7.80
C VAL A 104 -0.60 -19.63 8.23
N GLY A 105 0.41 -20.25 8.85
CA GLY A 105 0.38 -21.66 9.26
C GLY A 105 0.80 -22.65 8.16
N VAL A 106 0.97 -22.18 6.90
CA VAL A 106 1.52 -22.99 5.81
C VAL A 106 3.01 -22.69 5.63
N ASP A 107 3.33 -21.44 5.24
CA ASP A 107 4.72 -21.00 5.00
C ASP A 107 5.03 -19.64 5.67
N ARG A 108 4.11 -19.11 6.45
CA ARG A 108 4.23 -17.82 7.16
C ARG A 108 3.87 -17.93 8.62
N ALA A 109 4.72 -17.34 9.46
CA ALA A 109 4.44 -17.27 10.90
C ALA A 109 3.37 -16.19 11.20
N PRO A 110 2.50 -16.40 12.22
CA PRO A 110 1.52 -15.40 12.64
C PRO A 110 2.13 -14.03 12.99
N THR A 111 3.35 -14.03 13.57
CA THR A 111 4.10 -12.82 13.92
C THR A 111 4.44 -11.97 12.69
N THR A 112 4.72 -12.60 11.53
CA THR A 112 4.94 -11.90 10.27
C THR A 112 3.68 -11.15 9.86
N MET A 113 2.52 -11.79 9.93
CA MET A 113 1.24 -11.16 9.60
C MET A 113 0.94 -9.96 10.50
N SER A 114 1.21 -10.06 11.79
CA SER A 114 1.05 -8.95 12.74
C SER A 114 1.84 -7.71 12.29
N THR A 115 3.07 -7.88 11.82
CA THR A 115 3.90 -6.77 11.33
C THR A 115 3.25 -6.07 10.13
N TYR A 116 2.65 -6.80 9.20
CA TYR A 116 1.93 -6.23 8.05
C TYR A 116 0.69 -5.44 8.48
N VAL A 117 -0.07 -5.98 9.44
CA VAL A 117 -1.26 -5.30 10.00
C VAL A 117 -0.87 -4.00 10.69
N TYR A 118 0.18 -4.00 11.52
CA TYR A 118 0.67 -2.80 12.18
C TYR A 118 1.21 -1.77 11.18
N THR A 119 1.95 -2.21 10.16
CA THR A 119 2.42 -1.32 9.09
C THR A 119 1.26 -0.62 8.39
N ARG A 120 0.23 -1.37 8.03
CA ARG A 120 -0.99 -0.84 7.41
C ARG A 120 -1.68 0.20 8.29
N ARG A 121 -1.82 -0.10 9.59
CA ARG A 121 -2.45 0.81 10.57
C ARG A 121 -1.66 2.11 10.71
N THR A 122 -0.34 2.00 10.88
CA THR A 122 0.54 3.16 11.05
C THR A 122 0.60 4.02 9.79
N LEU A 123 0.59 3.38 8.61
CA LEU A 123 0.57 4.09 7.33
C LEU A 123 -0.74 4.84 7.11
N ALA A 124 -1.88 4.22 7.44
CA ALA A 124 -3.19 4.88 7.35
C ALA A 124 -3.29 6.09 8.29
N GLU A 125 -2.75 5.97 9.49
CA GLU A 125 -2.72 7.07 10.46
C GLU A 125 -1.83 8.21 9.95
N PHE A 126 -0.65 7.91 9.41
CA PHE A 126 0.24 8.89 8.80
C PHE A 126 -0.46 9.64 7.66
N ILE A 127 -1.07 8.93 6.71
CA ILE A 127 -1.80 9.52 5.58
C ILE A 127 -2.92 10.42 6.07
N LYS A 128 -3.69 9.98 7.05
CA LYS A 128 -4.78 10.77 7.62
C LYS A 128 -4.28 12.02 8.33
N THR A 129 -3.17 11.91 9.04
CA THR A 129 -2.62 13.01 9.85
C THR A 129 -1.96 14.08 8.99
N GLU A 130 -1.10 13.68 8.05
CA GLU A 130 -0.28 14.62 7.26
C GLU A 130 -1.01 15.10 5.99
N PHE A 131 -1.73 14.21 5.31
CA PHE A 131 -2.37 14.52 4.03
C PHE A 131 -3.87 14.80 4.13
N LYS A 132 -4.51 14.55 5.28
CA LYS A 132 -5.96 14.78 5.53
C LYS A 132 -6.87 14.00 4.58
N VAL A 133 -6.38 12.89 4.03
CA VAL A 133 -7.13 11.99 3.14
C VAL A 133 -7.18 10.58 3.72
N SER A 134 -8.09 9.75 3.19
CA SER A 134 -8.24 8.36 3.66
C SER A 134 -7.25 7.39 3.02
N ASP A 135 -6.73 7.69 1.83
CA ASP A 135 -5.77 6.88 1.09
C ASP A 135 -5.08 7.73 0.01
N LEU A 136 -3.98 7.25 -0.56
CA LEU A 136 -3.19 7.95 -1.57
C LEU A 136 -3.03 7.11 -2.85
N ALA A 137 -3.16 7.75 -4.01
CA ALA A 137 -2.80 7.16 -5.28
C ALA A 137 -1.27 7.05 -5.42
N PHE A 138 -0.78 6.00 -6.10
CA PHE A 138 0.66 5.80 -6.28
C PHE A 138 1.36 6.97 -7.00
N GLY A 139 0.67 7.69 -7.89
CA GLY A 139 1.22 8.87 -8.56
C GLY A 139 1.52 10.05 -7.63
N GLN A 140 0.97 10.06 -6.42
CA GLN A 140 1.20 11.10 -5.40
C GLN A 140 2.38 10.76 -4.47
N LEU A 141 2.89 9.53 -4.54
CA LEU A 141 4.04 9.11 -3.75
C LEU A 141 5.33 9.66 -4.35
N ASN A 142 6.25 10.04 -3.49
CA ASN A 142 7.61 10.47 -3.84
C ASN A 142 8.60 10.03 -2.75
N GLU A 143 9.86 10.32 -2.93
CA GLU A 143 10.88 9.98 -1.93
C GLU A 143 10.66 10.74 -0.61
N GLN A 144 10.17 11.98 -0.69
CA GLN A 144 9.86 12.77 0.50
C GLN A 144 8.76 12.12 1.36
N PHE A 145 7.71 11.57 0.74
CA PHE A 145 6.68 10.79 1.44
C PHE A 145 7.29 9.65 2.27
N ILE A 146 8.31 8.97 1.72
CA ILE A 146 8.96 7.85 2.43
C ILE A 146 9.76 8.36 3.63
N ARG A 147 10.44 9.50 3.49
CA ARG A 147 11.18 10.17 4.58
C ARG A 147 10.22 10.67 5.66
N ASP A 148 9.16 11.36 5.27
CA ASP A 148 8.16 11.87 6.20
C ASP A 148 7.47 10.73 6.98
N TYR A 149 7.21 9.59 6.33
CA TYR A 149 6.69 8.40 7.00
C TYR A 149 7.70 7.80 7.99
N GLN A 150 8.98 7.77 7.64
CA GLN A 150 10.05 7.36 8.56
C GLN A 150 10.08 8.25 9.79
N ASP A 151 10.08 9.57 9.61
CA ASP A 151 10.14 10.54 10.69
C ASP A 151 8.88 10.50 11.56
N PHE A 152 7.71 10.35 10.95
CA PHE A 152 6.45 10.11 11.67
C PHE A 152 6.54 8.87 12.59
N CYS A 153 7.11 7.78 12.10
CA CYS A 153 7.27 6.54 12.88
C CYS A 153 8.26 6.74 14.04
N LEU A 154 9.35 7.46 13.83
CA LEU A 154 10.38 7.70 14.86
C LEU A 154 9.92 8.71 15.91
N GLU A 155 9.42 9.86 15.47
CA GLU A 155 9.16 11.01 16.33
C GLU A 155 7.77 10.95 16.97
N LYS A 156 6.72 10.78 16.16
CA LYS A 156 5.34 10.76 16.66
C LYS A 156 4.94 9.42 17.28
N LYS A 157 5.39 8.31 16.70
CA LYS A 157 5.10 6.97 17.22
C LYS A 157 6.16 6.44 18.18
N ARG A 158 7.32 7.08 18.26
CA ARG A 158 8.47 6.69 19.11
C ARG A 158 8.86 5.22 18.92
N LEU A 159 8.78 4.72 17.69
CA LEU A 159 9.14 3.35 17.36
C LEU A 159 10.66 3.19 17.29
N ALA A 160 11.15 2.02 17.65
CA ALA A 160 12.54 1.68 17.48
C ALA A 160 12.91 1.64 15.97
N MET A 161 14.14 2.03 15.62
CA MET A 161 14.63 2.08 14.24
C MET A 161 14.45 0.73 13.51
N GLU A 162 14.64 -0.39 14.20
CA GLU A 162 14.44 -1.72 13.61
C GLU A 162 12.98 -1.96 13.20
N THR A 163 12.02 -1.52 14.02
CA THR A 163 10.60 -1.60 13.69
C THR A 163 10.27 -0.74 12.48
N VAL A 164 10.80 0.50 12.44
CA VAL A 164 10.62 1.41 11.30
C VAL A 164 11.22 0.83 10.03
N ARG A 165 12.40 0.22 10.12
CA ARG A 165 13.04 -0.48 9.00
C ARG A 165 12.15 -1.61 8.44
N HIS A 166 11.50 -2.39 9.29
CA HIS A 166 10.54 -3.43 8.86
C HIS A 166 9.34 -2.81 8.15
N TYR A 167 8.77 -1.71 8.66
CA TYR A 167 7.64 -1.01 8.03
C TYR A 167 8.02 -0.44 6.67
N LEU A 168 9.20 0.18 6.55
CA LEU A 168 9.72 0.67 5.28
C LEU A 168 10.00 -0.47 4.28
N SER A 169 10.46 -1.64 4.75
CA SER A 169 10.63 -2.82 3.92
C SER A 169 9.30 -3.31 3.32
N ILE A 170 8.23 -3.30 4.11
CA ILE A 170 6.89 -3.66 3.65
C ILE A 170 6.39 -2.62 2.63
N LEU A 171 6.50 -1.34 2.94
CA LEU A 171 6.15 -0.26 2.01
C LEU A 171 6.92 -0.38 0.68
N LYS A 172 8.22 -0.65 0.74
CA LYS A 172 9.07 -0.91 -0.42
C LYS A 172 8.56 -2.08 -1.27
N LYS A 173 8.13 -3.16 -0.62
CA LYS A 173 7.54 -4.33 -1.29
C LYS A 173 6.25 -3.96 -2.00
N ILE A 174 5.35 -3.23 -1.35
CA ILE A 174 4.07 -2.80 -1.93
C ILE A 174 4.29 -1.87 -3.12
N CYS A 175 5.20 -0.90 -3.02
CA CYS A 175 5.55 -0.03 -4.15
C CYS A 175 6.16 -0.82 -5.33
N ARG A 176 6.91 -1.90 -5.05
CA ARG A 176 7.44 -2.78 -6.10
C ARG A 176 6.33 -3.57 -6.80
N ILE A 177 5.35 -4.07 -6.04
CA ILE A 177 4.17 -4.75 -6.60
C ILE A 177 3.39 -3.78 -7.47
N ALA A 178 3.09 -2.57 -6.97
CA ALA A 178 2.39 -1.53 -7.71
C ALA A 178 3.08 -1.20 -9.05
N TYR A 179 4.40 -1.07 -9.05
CA TYR A 179 5.18 -0.82 -10.26
C TYR A 179 5.11 -2.01 -11.24
N LYS A 180 5.27 -3.23 -10.76
CA LYS A 180 5.18 -4.45 -11.61
C LYS A 180 3.79 -4.68 -12.21
N GLU A 181 2.74 -4.36 -11.47
CA GLU A 181 1.34 -4.50 -11.91
C GLU A 181 0.85 -3.31 -12.73
N GLY A 182 1.68 -2.27 -12.93
CA GLY A 182 1.33 -1.09 -13.71
C GLY A 182 0.42 -0.10 -13.00
N HIS A 183 0.28 -0.20 -11.68
CA HIS A 183 -0.45 0.77 -10.85
C HIS A 183 0.37 2.04 -10.56
N SER A 184 1.68 1.98 -10.79
CA SER A 184 2.61 3.10 -10.66
C SER A 184 3.54 3.15 -11.86
N GLU A 185 3.73 4.35 -12.43
CA GLU A 185 4.68 4.57 -13.55
C GLU A 185 6.14 4.58 -13.09
N LYS A 186 6.36 4.86 -11.81
CA LYS A 186 7.70 4.99 -11.23
C LYS A 186 7.86 4.07 -10.02
N TYR A 187 9.08 3.56 -9.84
CA TYR A 187 9.44 2.85 -8.62
C TYR A 187 10.00 3.84 -7.58
N HIS A 188 9.17 4.21 -6.60
CA HIS A 188 9.44 5.28 -5.62
C HIS A 188 10.63 5.03 -4.69
N PHE A 189 11.11 3.79 -4.57
CA PHE A 189 12.27 3.43 -3.77
C PHE A 189 13.58 3.34 -4.57
N CYS A 190 13.65 3.92 -5.78
CA CYS A 190 14.81 3.81 -6.65
C CYS A 190 16.09 4.32 -5.97
N HIS A 191 16.00 5.47 -5.31
CA HIS A 191 17.14 6.13 -4.66
C HIS A 191 17.10 6.02 -3.12
N PHE A 192 15.98 5.60 -2.54
CA PHE A 192 15.84 5.49 -1.09
C PHE A 192 16.52 4.22 -0.57
N LYS A 193 17.54 4.39 0.27
CA LYS A 193 18.21 3.31 0.97
C LYS A 193 17.56 3.11 2.34
N LEU A 194 17.15 1.88 2.62
CA LEU A 194 16.66 1.52 3.96
C LEU A 194 17.76 1.79 5.02
N PRO A 195 17.38 2.23 6.23
CA PRO A 195 18.32 2.36 7.33
C PRO A 195 19.12 1.07 7.54
N LYS A 196 20.40 1.20 7.81
CA LYS A 196 21.26 0.03 8.12
C LYS A 196 20.79 -0.63 9.42
N GLN A 197 20.81 -1.94 9.45
CA GLN A 197 20.61 -2.68 10.69
C GLN A 197 21.80 -2.43 11.61
N LYS A 198 21.53 -2.13 12.88
CA LYS A 198 22.62 -2.10 13.88
C LYS A 198 23.14 -3.53 14.06
N GLU A 199 24.44 -3.68 13.93
CA GLU A 199 25.09 -4.92 14.33
C GLU A 199 24.90 -5.08 15.84
N THR A 200 24.14 -6.09 16.22
CA THR A 200 24.00 -6.47 17.63
C THR A 200 24.87 -7.67 17.89
N THR A 201 25.79 -7.53 18.84
CA THR A 201 26.53 -8.67 19.34
C THR A 201 25.55 -9.65 19.98
N PRO A 202 25.48 -10.91 19.55
CA PRO A 202 24.62 -11.89 20.21
C PRO A 202 24.95 -11.95 21.71
N LYS A 203 23.91 -11.86 22.53
CA LYS A 203 24.05 -12.05 23.98
C LYS A 203 24.23 -13.55 24.24
N ALA A 204 25.46 -14.01 24.28
CA ALA A 204 25.78 -15.38 24.66
C ALA A 204 25.94 -15.47 26.18
N LEU A 205 25.42 -16.56 26.76
CA LEU A 205 25.73 -16.91 28.16
C LEU A 205 27.13 -17.47 28.25
N SER A 206 27.91 -17.02 29.25
CA SER A 206 29.21 -17.67 29.52
C SER A 206 28.98 -19.07 30.09
N ARG A 207 29.98 -19.92 29.94
CA ARG A 207 29.95 -21.29 30.49
C ARG A 207 29.71 -21.28 31.99
N GLU A 208 30.36 -20.39 32.73
CA GLU A 208 30.18 -20.22 34.17
C GLU A 208 28.73 -19.86 34.52
N ASN A 209 28.11 -18.95 33.76
CA ASN A 209 26.71 -18.57 34.00
C ASN A 209 25.73 -19.71 33.63
N LEU A 210 26.07 -20.53 32.65
CA LEU A 210 25.27 -21.70 32.27
C LEU A 210 25.32 -22.75 33.41
N GLU A 211 26.50 -22.96 34.04
CA GLU A 211 26.65 -23.86 35.20
C GLU A 211 25.86 -23.30 36.41
N LYS A 212 25.98 -22.01 36.70
CA LYS A 212 25.15 -21.37 37.75
C LYS A 212 23.67 -21.54 37.52
N LEU A 213 23.20 -21.42 36.24
CA LEU A 213 21.81 -21.64 35.90
C LEU A 213 21.37 -23.10 36.10
N ARG A 214 22.24 -24.05 35.74
CA ARG A 214 22.00 -25.48 35.94
C ARG A 214 21.79 -25.80 37.44
N ASP A 215 22.69 -25.28 38.26
CA ASP A 215 22.72 -25.57 39.70
C ASP A 215 21.80 -24.66 40.54
N LEU A 216 21.03 -23.80 39.87
CA LEU A 216 20.09 -22.87 40.52
C LEU A 216 18.95 -23.64 41.22
N GLU A 217 18.85 -23.52 42.53
CA GLU A 217 17.71 -24.04 43.28
C GLU A 217 16.46 -23.20 43.02
N ILE A 218 15.43 -23.80 42.44
CA ILE A 218 14.16 -23.16 42.17
C ILE A 218 13.10 -23.77 43.11
N PRO A 219 12.38 -22.95 43.89
CA PRO A 219 11.34 -23.47 44.80
C PRO A 219 10.28 -24.25 44.04
N GLU A 220 9.79 -25.36 44.59
CA GLU A 220 8.78 -26.25 43.98
C GLU A 220 7.52 -25.52 43.54
N LYS A 221 7.13 -24.47 44.26
CA LYS A 221 5.98 -23.59 43.90
C LYS A 221 6.12 -22.93 42.55
N ARG A 222 7.35 -22.87 41.98
CA ARG A 222 7.66 -22.26 40.69
C ARG A 222 8.00 -23.29 39.61
N ARG A 223 7.22 -24.36 39.51
CA ARG A 223 7.42 -25.47 38.57
C ARG A 223 7.61 -24.99 37.11
N SER A 224 6.92 -23.93 36.69
CA SER A 224 7.11 -23.35 35.35
C SER A 224 8.54 -22.85 35.12
N HIS A 225 9.22 -22.28 36.12
CA HIS A 225 10.59 -21.83 36.02
C HIS A 225 11.56 -23.00 35.90
N VAL A 226 11.29 -24.13 36.56
CA VAL A 226 12.08 -25.36 36.44
C VAL A 226 12.02 -25.86 35.00
N ILE A 227 10.81 -25.98 34.43
CA ILE A 227 10.62 -26.41 33.03
C ILE A 227 11.32 -25.47 32.06
N THR A 228 11.21 -24.15 32.29
CA THR A 228 11.86 -23.16 31.44
C THR A 228 13.38 -23.26 31.50
N ARG A 229 13.96 -23.42 32.69
CA ARG A 229 15.39 -23.63 32.89
C ARG A 229 15.87 -24.90 32.17
N ASP A 230 15.18 -26.00 32.36
CA ASP A 230 15.59 -27.31 31.83
C ASP A 230 15.50 -27.31 30.29
N LEU A 231 14.44 -26.72 29.74
CA LEU A 231 14.29 -26.54 28.29
C LEU A 231 15.38 -25.64 27.70
N PHE A 232 15.74 -24.56 28.40
CA PHE A 232 16.82 -23.67 27.99
C PHE A 232 18.17 -24.38 28.02
N LEU A 233 18.48 -25.12 29.09
CA LEU A 233 19.69 -25.92 29.20
C LEU A 233 19.77 -26.99 28.13
N PHE A 234 18.65 -27.69 27.88
CA PHE A 234 18.56 -28.65 26.77
C PHE A 234 18.92 -28.02 25.43
N ALA A 235 18.31 -26.85 25.12
CA ALA A 235 18.60 -26.12 23.90
C ALA A 235 20.08 -25.66 23.82
N CYS A 236 20.69 -25.23 24.93
CA CYS A 236 22.08 -24.85 24.98
C CYS A 236 23.04 -26.03 24.71
N TYR A 237 22.75 -27.21 25.25
CA TYR A 237 23.62 -28.38 25.10
C TYR A 237 23.44 -29.09 23.75
N THR A 238 22.25 -29.03 23.16
CA THR A 238 21.93 -29.71 21.91
C THR A 238 22.07 -28.81 20.69
N GLY A 239 22.12 -27.48 20.88
CA GLY A 239 22.04 -26.50 19.78
C GLY A 239 20.65 -26.40 19.13
N THR A 240 19.63 -27.00 19.74
CA THR A 240 18.26 -27.07 19.21
C THR A 240 17.55 -25.72 19.37
N ALA A 241 16.85 -25.26 18.32
CA ALA A 241 16.04 -24.07 18.44
C ALA A 241 14.85 -24.29 19.39
N TYR A 242 14.38 -23.23 20.07
CA TYR A 242 13.27 -23.31 21.03
C TYR A 242 12.01 -24.01 20.46
N ALA A 243 11.64 -23.67 19.23
CA ALA A 243 10.48 -24.26 18.57
C ALA A 243 10.61 -25.78 18.41
N ASP A 244 11.80 -26.24 18.05
CA ASP A 244 12.09 -27.65 17.86
C ASP A 244 12.17 -28.38 19.22
N ALA A 245 12.81 -27.76 20.22
CA ALA A 245 12.89 -28.32 21.56
C ALA A 245 11.50 -28.53 22.20
N VAL A 246 10.58 -27.59 22.01
CA VAL A 246 9.18 -27.73 22.49
C VAL A 246 8.42 -28.81 21.73
N SER A 247 8.73 -29.06 20.46
CA SER A 247 8.07 -30.08 19.66
C SER A 247 8.50 -31.51 20.03
N ILE A 248 9.75 -31.68 20.52
CA ILE A 248 10.28 -32.98 20.96
C ILE A 248 9.63 -33.47 22.24
N THR A 249 9.13 -32.58 23.09
CA THR A 249 8.50 -32.92 24.40
C THR A 249 7.03 -33.30 24.29
N ARG A 250 6.51 -33.39 23.11
CA ARG A 250 5.15 -33.87 22.82
C ARG A 250 5.18 -35.26 22.18
#